data_fb9622cfebf081cb9611ebcd35676c3c
#
_entry.id   fb9622cfebf081cb9611ebcd35676c3c
#
_cell.length_a   1.000
_cell.length_b   1.000
_cell.length_c   1.000
_cell.angle_alpha   90.00
_cell.angle_beta   90.00
_cell.angle_gamma   90.00
#
_symmetry.space_group_name_H-M   'P 1'
#
loop_
_entity.id
_entity.type
_entity.pdbx_description
1 polymer ?
#
loop_
_entity_poly.entity_id
_entity_poly.type
_entity_poly.pdbx_seq_one_letter_code
_entity_poly.pdbx_strand_id
1 'polypeptide(L)'
;MARGPRGAKGLAEGDRLMGRYVIALDQGTTSSRAVLFDRAGRPVASVQRPFPQIYPQPGWVEHDPHDILSSQLGALTELLVSEGLAPDDVDSIGITNQRETTIVWNRLTGEPVCNAIVWQCRRTTEMIERLCADPEVARRITATTGLIPDPYFSASKIKWILDNVAGAREAAERGELAFGTVDSWLIWTLTYGRVHATDVTNASRTMLYDIHNGCWDEYLLDLFGIPASMMPEVRPSASSFGETSNPGLVQGIPICGVAGDQQAALFGQCCFKAGMAKNTYGTGCFLLMHTGHEACESSHGLVTTIAASAPGVEGTEYALEGSVFMAGALVQWLRDELGLIESPAQTETLAKSVPDTGGVYIVPAFTGLGAPYWDAEARGAIFGLTRGTGRAHIVRAALEALAYQVLDLVVAMEEDSGITLSTLNVDGGASANDFLLQFQADIMDRILKRPRNTETTALGAAYLAGLQTGFWRDLEEIRRLGDIGDVFSTKMASKRRHELIDGWHEAVGRTRTRRP
;
A
#
# COMPACT_ATOMS: atom_id res chain seq x y z
N MET A 1 -20.88 18.41 65.18
CA MET A 1 -19.53 18.04 64.75
C MET A 1 -19.55 17.89 63.22
N ALA A 2 -19.09 18.93 62.51
CA ALA A 2 -19.08 18.97 61.06
C ALA A 2 -17.78 18.33 60.55
N ARG A 3 -17.89 17.34 59.60
CA ARG A 3 -16.73 16.81 58.86
C ARG A 3 -16.47 17.72 57.64
N GLY A 4 -15.30 18.35 57.61
CA GLY A 4 -14.83 19.17 56.51
C GLY A 4 -14.51 18.33 55.23
N PRO A 5 -14.44 18.98 54.04
CA PRO A 5 -14.21 18.30 52.77
C PRO A 5 -12.75 17.84 52.66
N ARG A 6 -12.58 16.55 52.23
CA ARG A 6 -11.25 16.00 51.88
C ARG A 6 -10.76 16.66 50.58
N GLY A 7 -9.59 17.27 50.66
CA GLY A 7 -8.93 17.89 49.53
C GLY A 7 -8.69 16.93 48.35
N ALA A 8 -9.03 17.41 47.18
CA ALA A 8 -8.62 16.80 45.92
C ALA A 8 -7.10 16.91 45.81
N LYS A 9 -6.40 15.80 45.86
CA LYS A 9 -5.00 15.72 45.44
C LYS A 9 -5.00 15.81 43.93
N GLY A 10 -4.34 16.83 43.39
CA GLY A 10 -4.05 16.96 41.96
C GLY A 10 -3.33 15.70 41.46
N LEU A 11 -3.90 15.06 40.45
CA LEU A 11 -3.23 14.01 39.69
C LEU A 11 -2.07 14.68 38.95
N ALA A 12 -0.87 14.14 39.09
CA ALA A 12 0.29 14.55 38.33
C ALA A 12 0.03 14.29 36.83
N GLU A 13 0.47 15.23 36.00
CA GLU A 13 0.58 15.04 34.55
C GLU A 13 1.43 13.78 34.31
N GLY A 14 0.79 12.66 33.91
CA GLY A 14 1.51 11.43 33.60
C GLY A 14 0.71 10.12 33.59
N ASP A 15 -0.44 10.07 34.27
CA ASP A 15 -1.26 8.83 34.31
C ASP A 15 -2.57 9.03 33.52
N ARG A 16 -2.48 9.11 32.19
CA ARG A 16 -3.63 8.80 31.34
C ARG A 16 -3.84 7.29 31.44
N LEU A 17 -4.99 6.86 31.97
CA LEU A 17 -5.36 5.44 31.89
C LEU A 17 -5.31 5.04 30.41
N MET A 18 -4.49 4.03 30.06
CA MET A 18 -4.41 3.51 28.69
C MET A 18 -5.80 3.09 28.24
N GLY A 19 -6.24 3.53 27.06
CA GLY A 19 -7.48 3.08 26.45
C GLY A 19 -7.48 1.57 26.26
N ARG A 20 -8.65 1.00 26.04
CA ARG A 20 -8.83 -0.46 25.87
C ARG A 20 -8.60 -0.92 24.44
N TYR A 21 -8.62 -0.01 23.48
CA TYR A 21 -8.62 -0.29 22.05
C TYR A 21 -7.75 0.69 21.28
N VAL A 22 -7.29 0.25 20.12
CA VAL A 22 -6.69 1.11 19.09
C VAL A 22 -7.60 1.09 17.87
N ILE A 23 -7.82 2.26 17.24
CA ILE A 23 -8.58 2.37 16.00
C ILE A 23 -7.61 2.56 14.85
N ALA A 24 -7.78 1.80 13.77
CA ALA A 24 -7.16 2.08 12.48
C ALA A 24 -8.16 2.72 11.52
N LEU A 25 -7.75 3.81 10.89
CA LEU A 25 -8.43 4.42 9.75
C LEU A 25 -7.70 3.94 8.48
N ASP A 26 -8.40 3.19 7.65
CA ASP A 26 -7.87 2.63 6.40
C ASP A 26 -8.59 3.27 5.22
N GLN A 27 -7.93 4.23 4.60
CA GLN A 27 -8.46 4.97 3.46
C GLN A 27 -7.97 4.35 2.15
N GLY A 28 -8.74 3.43 1.59
CA GLY A 28 -8.45 2.77 0.32
C GLY A 28 -8.87 3.58 -0.91
N THR A 29 -8.64 3.03 -2.10
CA THR A 29 -8.98 3.70 -3.37
C THR A 29 -10.48 3.83 -3.58
N THR A 30 -11.29 2.87 -3.12
CA THR A 30 -12.75 2.84 -3.40
C THR A 30 -13.63 2.96 -2.18
N SER A 31 -13.04 2.90 -0.99
CA SER A 31 -13.78 2.95 0.28
C SER A 31 -12.87 3.34 1.43
N SER A 32 -13.46 3.89 2.47
CA SER A 32 -12.82 4.20 3.75
C SER A 32 -13.31 3.23 4.80
N ARG A 33 -12.41 2.78 5.68
CA ARG A 33 -12.72 1.88 6.80
C ARG A 33 -12.26 2.45 8.12
N ALA A 34 -12.96 2.08 9.19
CA ALA A 34 -12.50 2.22 10.56
C ALA A 34 -12.55 0.83 11.21
N VAL A 35 -11.43 0.38 11.77
CA VAL A 35 -11.30 -0.95 12.37
C VAL A 35 -10.85 -0.81 13.82
N LEU A 36 -11.56 -1.46 14.74
CA LEU A 36 -11.28 -1.46 16.17
C LEU A 36 -10.45 -2.70 16.53
N PHE A 37 -9.31 -2.52 17.16
CA PHE A 37 -8.42 -3.61 17.58
C PHE A 37 -8.32 -3.69 19.11
N ASP A 38 -8.40 -4.92 19.65
CA ASP A 38 -8.13 -5.20 21.04
C ASP A 38 -6.60 -5.36 21.30
N ARG A 39 -6.23 -5.51 22.58
CA ARG A 39 -4.84 -5.71 22.97
C ARG A 39 -4.20 -6.99 22.40
N ALA A 40 -4.99 -7.96 22.00
CA ALA A 40 -4.49 -9.17 21.34
C ALA A 40 -4.29 -8.97 19.82
N GLY A 41 -4.46 -7.75 19.28
CA GLY A 41 -4.35 -7.44 17.86
C GLY A 41 -5.50 -8.00 17.02
N ARG A 42 -6.62 -8.39 17.65
CA ARG A 42 -7.78 -8.93 16.95
C ARG A 42 -8.74 -7.80 16.56
N PRO A 43 -9.28 -7.82 15.33
CA PRO A 43 -10.35 -6.90 14.97
C PRO A 43 -11.62 -7.25 15.76
N VAL A 44 -12.13 -6.28 16.49
CA VAL A 44 -13.36 -6.39 17.31
C VAL A 44 -14.57 -5.96 16.51
N ALA A 45 -14.44 -4.85 15.81
CA ALA A 45 -15.47 -4.27 14.94
C ALA A 45 -14.85 -3.58 13.75
N SER A 46 -15.61 -3.45 12.67
CA SER A 46 -15.20 -2.75 11.46
C SER A 46 -16.38 -2.10 10.78
N VAL A 47 -16.21 -0.86 10.33
CA VAL A 47 -17.19 -0.13 9.51
C VAL A 47 -16.51 0.29 8.22
N GLN A 48 -17.17 0.05 7.08
CA GLN A 48 -16.68 0.42 5.76
C GLN A 48 -17.71 1.26 5.02
N ARG A 49 -17.25 2.33 4.36
CA ARG A 49 -18.09 3.20 3.54
C ARG A 49 -17.45 3.43 2.17
N PRO A 50 -18.11 3.07 1.08
CA PRO A 50 -17.65 3.40 -0.26
C PRO A 50 -17.82 4.90 -0.53
N PHE A 51 -17.06 5.41 -1.51
CA PHE A 51 -17.22 6.75 -2.03
C PHE A 51 -17.09 6.77 -3.56
N PRO A 52 -17.65 7.81 -4.25
CA PRO A 52 -17.66 7.89 -5.70
C PRO A 52 -16.27 7.96 -6.32
N GLN A 53 -16.12 7.36 -7.49
CA GLN A 53 -14.93 7.48 -8.35
C GLN A 53 -15.28 8.41 -9.51
N ILE A 54 -14.39 9.33 -9.87
CA ILE A 54 -14.62 10.34 -10.91
C ILE A 54 -13.67 10.09 -12.08
N TYR A 55 -14.21 9.96 -13.28
CA TYR A 55 -13.46 9.72 -14.51
C TYR A 55 -13.74 10.82 -15.55
N PRO A 56 -13.11 12.02 -15.45
CA PRO A 56 -13.43 13.17 -16.29
C PRO A 56 -13.11 12.97 -17.76
N GLN A 57 -12.05 12.22 -18.04
CA GLN A 57 -11.54 11.92 -19.39
C GLN A 57 -10.88 10.53 -19.41
N PRO A 58 -10.68 9.91 -20.59
CA PRO A 58 -9.92 8.67 -20.69
C PRO A 58 -8.54 8.78 -20.05
N GLY A 59 -8.23 7.85 -19.14
CA GLY A 59 -6.96 7.84 -18.39
C GLY A 59 -6.89 8.82 -17.21
N TRP A 60 -7.93 9.63 -16.96
CA TRP A 60 -8.02 10.51 -15.80
C TRP A 60 -8.81 9.85 -14.69
N VAL A 61 -8.29 9.92 -13.47
CA VAL A 61 -8.96 9.38 -12.28
C VAL A 61 -8.86 10.41 -11.16
N GLU A 62 -9.99 10.74 -10.57
CA GLU A 62 -10.10 11.75 -9.51
C GLU A 62 -11.01 11.26 -8.38
N HIS A 63 -10.77 11.81 -7.19
CA HIS A 63 -11.68 11.73 -6.05
C HIS A 63 -12.04 13.13 -5.56
N ASP A 64 -13.24 13.30 -5.05
CA ASP A 64 -13.56 14.49 -4.26
C ASP A 64 -12.93 14.34 -2.87
N PRO A 65 -12.04 15.27 -2.44
CA PRO A 65 -11.44 15.23 -1.10
C PRO A 65 -12.48 15.28 0.03
N HIS A 66 -13.65 15.88 -0.21
CA HIS A 66 -14.75 15.90 0.76
C HIS A 66 -15.44 14.54 0.88
N ASP A 67 -15.54 13.77 -0.23
CA ASP A 67 -16.07 12.40 -0.19
C ASP A 67 -15.12 11.46 0.55
N ILE A 68 -13.80 11.57 0.32
CA ILE A 68 -12.77 10.87 1.10
C ILE A 68 -12.97 11.15 2.59
N LEU A 69 -13.05 12.44 2.94
CA LEU A 69 -13.20 12.87 4.33
C LEU A 69 -14.51 12.39 4.94
N SER A 70 -15.65 12.66 4.28
CA SER A 70 -16.97 12.33 4.82
C SER A 70 -17.16 10.83 5.00
N SER A 71 -16.65 10.00 4.09
CA SER A 71 -16.69 8.54 4.21
C SER A 71 -15.83 8.06 5.37
N GLN A 72 -14.62 8.62 5.57
CA GLN A 72 -13.74 8.25 6.66
C GLN A 72 -14.28 8.68 8.03
N LEU A 73 -14.76 9.93 8.15
CA LEU A 73 -15.39 10.43 9.37
C LEU A 73 -16.68 9.68 9.69
N GLY A 74 -17.46 9.37 8.65
CA GLY A 74 -18.67 8.57 8.80
C GLY A 74 -18.37 7.15 9.32
N ALA A 75 -17.33 6.50 8.82
CA ALA A 75 -16.92 5.18 9.30
C ALA A 75 -16.42 5.23 10.75
N LEU A 76 -15.61 6.23 11.10
CA LEU A 76 -15.13 6.43 12.48
C LEU A 76 -16.29 6.69 13.45
N THR A 77 -17.18 7.61 13.11
CA THR A 77 -18.32 7.98 13.96
C THR A 77 -19.26 6.79 14.19
N GLU A 78 -19.59 6.06 13.12
CA GLU A 78 -20.43 4.87 13.21
C GLU A 78 -19.80 3.80 14.08
N LEU A 79 -18.49 3.55 13.95
CA LEU A 79 -17.76 2.60 14.78
C LEU A 79 -17.84 2.99 16.26
N LEU A 80 -17.56 4.24 16.61
CA LEU A 80 -17.60 4.73 17.99
C LEU A 80 -19.01 4.62 18.61
N VAL A 81 -20.03 4.97 17.82
CA VAL A 81 -21.43 4.93 18.28
C VAL A 81 -21.94 3.49 18.42
N SER A 82 -21.67 2.62 17.42
CA SER A 82 -22.15 1.22 17.44
C SER A 82 -21.53 0.41 18.57
N GLU A 83 -20.26 0.67 18.88
CA GLU A 83 -19.55 -0.01 19.98
C GLU A 83 -19.71 0.70 21.34
N GLY A 84 -20.39 1.86 21.38
CA GLY A 84 -20.63 2.62 22.60
C GLY A 84 -19.36 3.14 23.27
N LEU A 85 -18.36 3.53 22.45
CA LEU A 85 -17.04 3.96 22.91
C LEU A 85 -17.00 5.45 23.24
N ALA A 86 -16.46 5.76 24.41
CA ALA A 86 -16.03 7.11 24.78
C ALA A 86 -14.56 7.36 24.31
N PRO A 87 -14.12 8.63 24.22
CA PRO A 87 -12.72 8.93 23.84
C PRO A 87 -11.69 8.21 24.70
N ASP A 88 -11.94 8.10 26.00
CA ASP A 88 -11.03 7.44 26.97
C ASP A 88 -10.96 5.91 26.81
N ASP A 89 -11.88 5.31 26.06
CA ASP A 89 -11.83 3.89 25.70
C ASP A 89 -10.84 3.61 24.57
N VAL A 90 -10.48 4.63 23.79
CA VAL A 90 -9.57 4.55 22.64
C VAL A 90 -8.21 5.11 23.04
N ASP A 91 -7.19 4.26 22.97
CA ASP A 91 -5.82 4.64 23.28
C ASP A 91 -5.26 5.62 22.20
N SER A 92 -5.39 5.22 20.94
CA SER A 92 -4.87 5.98 19.83
C SER A 92 -5.54 5.62 18.49
N ILE A 93 -5.30 6.48 17.49
CA ILE A 93 -5.67 6.26 16.10
C ILE A 93 -4.40 6.04 15.28
N GLY A 94 -4.40 4.98 14.44
CA GLY A 94 -3.48 4.80 13.33
C GLY A 94 -4.16 5.10 11.99
N ILE A 95 -3.44 5.70 11.05
CA ILE A 95 -3.93 6.02 9.71
C ILE A 95 -3.11 5.25 8.69
N THR A 96 -3.80 4.57 7.78
CA THR A 96 -3.19 4.04 6.55
C THR A 96 -4.02 4.48 5.36
N ASN A 97 -3.38 4.64 4.20
CA ASN A 97 -4.02 5.27 3.06
C ASN A 97 -3.49 4.74 1.73
N GLN A 98 -4.33 4.85 0.69
CA GLN A 98 -3.87 4.80 -0.69
C GLN A 98 -2.76 5.84 -0.90
N ARG A 99 -1.61 5.40 -1.41
CA ARG A 99 -0.44 6.27 -1.56
C ARG A 99 -0.56 7.15 -2.80
N GLU A 100 0.33 8.13 -2.95
CA GLU A 100 0.56 9.00 -4.12
C GLU A 100 -0.64 9.87 -4.55
N THR A 101 -1.84 9.57 -4.12
CA THR A 101 -3.03 10.40 -4.41
C THR A 101 -2.81 11.79 -3.86
N THR A 102 -2.91 12.78 -4.73
CA THR A 102 -2.42 14.15 -4.51
C THR A 102 -3.59 15.09 -4.23
N ILE A 103 -3.53 15.78 -3.09
CA ILE A 103 -4.51 16.79 -2.67
C ILE A 103 -3.77 18.10 -2.43
N VAL A 104 -4.32 19.21 -2.95
CA VAL A 104 -3.84 20.58 -2.68
C VAL A 104 -5.01 21.39 -2.16
N TRP A 105 -4.80 22.07 -1.04
CA TRP A 105 -5.85 22.87 -0.39
C TRP A 105 -5.32 24.22 0.10
N ASN A 106 -6.24 25.16 0.30
CA ASN A 106 -5.92 26.45 0.89
C ASN A 106 -5.80 26.34 2.42
N ARG A 107 -4.68 26.78 2.99
CA ARG A 107 -4.38 26.69 4.44
C ARG A 107 -5.35 27.50 5.31
N LEU A 108 -5.88 28.61 4.78
CA LEU A 108 -6.74 29.51 5.54
C LEU A 108 -8.19 29.03 5.57
N THR A 109 -8.68 28.50 4.45
CA THR A 109 -10.07 28.06 4.32
C THR A 109 -10.27 26.57 4.59
N GLY A 110 -9.21 25.78 4.42
CA GLY A 110 -9.28 24.31 4.42
C GLY A 110 -9.87 23.72 3.15
N GLU A 111 -10.21 24.54 2.13
CA GLU A 111 -10.87 24.10 0.91
C GLU A 111 -9.87 23.56 -0.12
N PRO A 112 -10.09 22.37 -0.69
CA PRO A 112 -9.31 21.85 -1.82
C PRO A 112 -9.43 22.77 -3.03
N VAL A 113 -8.33 22.96 -3.76
CA VAL A 113 -8.34 23.81 -4.98
C VAL A 113 -8.91 23.08 -6.21
N CYS A 114 -8.95 21.77 -6.16
CA CYS A 114 -9.55 20.89 -7.16
C CYS A 114 -9.77 19.49 -6.57
N ASN A 115 -10.36 18.57 -7.34
CA ASN A 115 -10.40 17.16 -6.98
C ASN A 115 -9.01 16.57 -6.76
N ALA A 116 -8.91 15.60 -5.86
CA ALA A 116 -7.69 14.83 -5.66
C ALA A 116 -7.34 14.06 -6.94
N ILE A 117 -6.08 14.16 -7.39
CA ILE A 117 -5.59 13.39 -8.53
C ILE A 117 -5.09 12.05 -8.03
N VAL A 118 -5.79 10.98 -8.42
CA VAL A 118 -5.55 9.62 -7.92
C VAL A 118 -4.25 9.04 -8.48
N TRP A 119 -3.61 8.15 -7.76
CA TRP A 119 -2.38 7.44 -8.15
C TRP A 119 -2.47 6.77 -9.52
N GLN A 120 -3.66 6.29 -9.93
CA GLN A 120 -3.93 5.64 -11.23
C GLN A 120 -3.98 6.63 -12.41
N CYS A 121 -4.09 7.94 -12.14
CA CYS A 121 -4.31 8.95 -13.16
C CYS A 121 -3.08 9.14 -14.06
N ARG A 122 -3.29 9.09 -15.38
CA ARG A 122 -2.22 9.17 -16.40
C ARG A 122 -2.10 10.55 -17.07
N ARG A 123 -2.79 11.60 -16.56
CA ARG A 123 -2.82 12.95 -17.19
C ARG A 123 -1.45 13.61 -17.33
N THR A 124 -0.47 13.20 -16.53
CA THR A 124 0.87 13.79 -16.50
C THR A 124 1.90 12.95 -17.26
N THR A 125 1.49 11.92 -18.02
CA THR A 125 2.40 11.04 -18.78
C THR A 125 3.32 11.84 -19.69
N GLU A 126 2.80 12.71 -20.57
CA GLU A 126 3.62 13.53 -21.47
C GLU A 126 4.56 14.50 -20.74
N MET A 127 4.17 14.97 -19.54
CA MET A 127 5.03 15.82 -18.71
C MET A 127 6.25 15.03 -18.24
N ILE A 128 6.07 13.82 -17.73
CA ILE A 128 7.16 12.96 -17.29
C ILE A 128 8.05 12.57 -18.48
N GLU A 129 7.48 12.17 -19.60
CA GLU A 129 8.25 11.84 -20.83
C GLU A 129 9.13 13.01 -21.27
N ARG A 130 8.60 14.23 -21.25
CA ARG A 130 9.38 15.44 -21.62
C ARG A 130 10.49 15.75 -20.62
N LEU A 131 10.21 15.65 -19.31
CA LEU A 131 11.22 15.90 -18.25
C LEU A 131 12.35 14.86 -18.32
N CYS A 132 12.01 13.61 -18.57
CA CYS A 132 12.95 12.50 -18.61
C CYS A 132 13.52 12.22 -20.00
N ALA A 133 13.25 13.08 -21.00
CA ALA A 133 13.97 13.07 -22.27
C ALA A 133 15.49 13.32 -22.07
N ASP A 134 15.86 14.02 -20.99
CA ASP A 134 17.22 14.06 -20.48
C ASP A 134 17.46 12.87 -19.54
N PRO A 135 18.32 11.90 -19.91
CA PRO A 135 18.60 10.72 -19.08
C PRO A 135 19.22 11.07 -17.71
N GLU A 136 19.89 12.23 -17.60
CA GLU A 136 20.48 12.67 -16.34
C GLU A 136 19.40 13.04 -15.31
N VAL A 137 18.31 13.68 -15.76
CA VAL A 137 17.14 13.98 -14.92
C VAL A 137 16.51 12.69 -14.40
N ALA A 138 16.27 11.72 -15.31
CA ALA A 138 15.69 10.43 -14.93
C ALA A 138 16.56 9.70 -13.91
N ARG A 139 17.88 9.64 -14.16
CA ARG A 139 18.86 9.01 -13.26
C ARG A 139 18.88 9.69 -11.89
N ARG A 140 18.86 11.03 -11.84
CA ARG A 140 18.85 11.78 -10.59
C ARG A 140 17.58 11.55 -9.79
N ILE A 141 16.41 11.54 -10.43
CA ILE A 141 15.14 11.19 -9.74
C ILE A 141 15.28 9.82 -9.08
N THR A 142 15.68 8.80 -9.82
CA THR A 142 15.81 7.44 -9.30
C THR A 142 16.84 7.35 -8.18
N ALA A 143 18.02 7.95 -8.35
CA ALA A 143 19.08 7.91 -7.36
C ALA A 143 18.70 8.61 -6.04
N THR A 144 17.91 9.71 -6.11
CA THR A 144 17.50 10.47 -4.91
C THR A 144 16.30 9.83 -4.21
N THR A 145 15.32 9.33 -4.99
CA THR A 145 14.02 8.94 -4.45
C THR A 145 13.80 7.43 -4.39
N GLY A 146 14.64 6.62 -5.05
CA GLY A 146 14.44 5.18 -5.24
C GLY A 146 13.32 4.83 -6.23
N LEU A 147 12.68 5.84 -6.85
CA LEU A 147 11.52 5.67 -7.71
C LEU A 147 11.90 5.81 -9.18
N ILE A 148 11.21 5.08 -10.04
CA ILE A 148 11.27 5.34 -11.48
C ILE A 148 10.44 6.59 -11.80
N PRO A 149 10.84 7.42 -12.78
CA PRO A 149 10.01 8.55 -13.23
C PRO A 149 8.71 8.06 -13.87
N ASP A 150 7.59 8.23 -13.18
CA ASP A 150 6.28 7.80 -13.67
C ASP A 150 5.19 8.76 -13.15
N PRO A 151 4.11 9.03 -13.93
CA PRO A 151 2.96 9.80 -13.48
C PRO A 151 2.21 9.17 -12.29
N TYR A 152 2.56 7.97 -11.87
CA TYR A 152 2.08 7.30 -10.67
C TYR A 152 2.33 8.15 -9.42
N PHE A 153 3.50 8.77 -9.29
CA PHE A 153 3.95 9.51 -8.12
C PHE A 153 3.44 10.97 -8.06
N SER A 154 3.47 11.60 -6.88
CA SER A 154 2.76 12.85 -6.61
C SER A 154 3.34 14.09 -7.34
N ALA A 155 4.66 14.16 -7.52
CA ALA A 155 5.34 15.38 -8.01
C ALA A 155 4.72 15.97 -9.28
N SER A 156 4.50 15.14 -10.31
CA SER A 156 3.93 15.60 -11.57
C SER A 156 2.48 16.05 -11.45
N LYS A 157 1.72 15.48 -10.51
CA LYS A 157 0.33 15.86 -10.22
C LYS A 157 0.27 17.22 -9.53
N ILE A 158 1.16 17.48 -8.57
CA ILE A 158 1.26 18.79 -7.92
C ILE A 158 1.58 19.87 -8.97
N LYS A 159 2.62 19.63 -9.81
CA LYS A 159 2.95 20.53 -10.89
C LYS A 159 1.76 20.78 -11.82
N TRP A 160 1.04 19.73 -12.21
CA TRP A 160 -0.14 19.86 -13.05
C TRP A 160 -1.21 20.75 -12.41
N ILE A 161 -1.48 20.59 -11.12
CA ILE A 161 -2.44 21.43 -10.38
C ILE A 161 -2.00 22.89 -10.42
N LEU A 162 -0.73 23.17 -10.12
CA LEU A 162 -0.20 24.54 -10.11
C LEU A 162 -0.23 25.20 -11.49
N ASP A 163 -0.06 24.42 -12.56
CA ASP A 163 -0.04 24.93 -13.93
C ASP A 163 -1.43 25.06 -14.58
N ASN A 164 -2.45 24.31 -14.09
CA ASN A 164 -3.74 24.20 -14.77
C ASN A 164 -4.94 24.71 -13.94
N VAL A 165 -4.81 24.84 -12.62
CA VAL A 165 -5.87 25.38 -11.76
C VAL A 165 -5.66 26.90 -11.63
N ALA A 166 -6.65 27.68 -12.02
CA ALA A 166 -6.55 29.14 -12.03
C ALA A 166 -6.21 29.71 -10.65
N GLY A 167 -5.16 30.52 -10.55
CA GLY A 167 -4.70 31.16 -9.32
C GLY A 167 -3.93 30.25 -8.35
N ALA A 168 -3.78 28.95 -8.66
CA ALA A 168 -3.10 28.01 -7.78
C ALA A 168 -1.59 28.32 -7.68
N ARG A 169 -0.95 28.64 -8.80
CA ARG A 169 0.48 28.98 -8.84
C ARG A 169 0.79 30.19 -7.95
N GLU A 170 0.06 31.27 -8.14
CA GLU A 170 0.24 32.51 -7.38
C GLU A 170 -0.08 32.32 -5.90
N ALA A 171 -1.10 31.53 -5.56
CA ALA A 171 -1.44 31.23 -4.18
C ALA A 171 -0.35 30.36 -3.50
N ALA A 172 0.23 29.42 -4.22
CA ALA A 172 1.34 28.60 -3.75
C ALA A 172 2.59 29.44 -3.47
N GLU A 173 2.94 30.36 -4.39
CA GLU A 173 4.07 31.29 -4.23
C GLU A 173 3.89 32.25 -3.03
N ARG A 174 2.65 32.61 -2.68
CA ARG A 174 2.34 33.36 -1.48
C ARG A 174 2.31 32.52 -0.19
N GLY A 175 2.52 31.19 -0.30
CA GLY A 175 2.48 30.27 0.85
C GLY A 175 1.08 29.96 1.38
N GLU A 176 0.03 30.24 0.60
CA GLU A 176 -1.37 30.03 0.97
C GLU A 176 -1.84 28.58 0.78
N LEU A 177 -1.12 27.79 -0.01
CA LEU A 177 -1.49 26.41 -0.30
C LEU A 177 -0.68 25.41 0.53
N ALA A 178 -1.32 24.27 0.79
CA ALA A 178 -0.71 23.07 1.33
C ALA A 178 -0.90 21.92 0.33
N PHE A 179 0.10 21.06 0.26
CA PHE A 179 0.03 19.76 -0.41
C PHE A 179 0.00 18.66 0.63
N GLY A 180 -0.65 17.55 0.30
CA GLY A 180 -0.53 16.29 1.02
C GLY A 180 -1.00 15.11 0.19
N THR A 181 -0.52 13.94 0.58
CA THR A 181 -1.19 12.69 0.30
C THR A 181 -2.41 12.54 1.22
N VAL A 182 -3.16 11.48 1.06
CA VAL A 182 -4.45 11.34 1.78
C VAL A 182 -4.28 11.36 3.31
N ASP A 183 -3.18 10.79 3.83
CA ASP A 183 -2.84 10.86 5.26
C ASP A 183 -2.74 12.31 5.76
N SER A 184 -2.00 13.16 5.04
CA SER A 184 -1.86 14.58 5.41
C SER A 184 -3.19 15.31 5.41
N TRP A 185 -4.06 15.03 4.44
CA TRP A 185 -5.41 15.58 4.37
C TRP A 185 -6.26 15.16 5.57
N LEU A 186 -6.21 13.86 5.94
CA LEU A 186 -6.91 13.34 7.10
C LEU A 186 -6.37 13.92 8.40
N ILE A 187 -5.03 13.99 8.59
CA ILE A 187 -4.39 14.58 9.75
C ILE A 187 -4.80 16.07 9.88
N TRP A 188 -4.67 16.83 8.79
CA TRP A 188 -5.07 18.25 8.76
C TRP A 188 -6.51 18.43 9.22
N THR A 189 -7.42 17.64 8.70
CA THR A 189 -8.84 17.78 8.98
C THR A 189 -9.23 17.25 10.37
N LEU A 190 -8.68 16.10 10.78
CA LEU A 190 -8.90 15.54 12.12
C LEU A 190 -8.38 16.46 13.22
N THR A 191 -7.26 17.15 12.97
CA THR A 191 -6.66 18.10 13.93
C THR A 191 -7.19 19.53 13.77
N TYR A 192 -8.21 19.73 12.92
CA TYR A 192 -8.81 21.04 12.66
C TYR A 192 -7.78 22.09 12.20
N GLY A 193 -6.93 21.71 11.25
CA GLY A 193 -5.91 22.59 10.66
C GLY A 193 -4.67 22.84 11.51
N ARG A 194 -4.51 22.17 12.65
CA ARG A 194 -3.36 22.41 13.56
C ARG A 194 -2.09 21.68 13.14
N VAL A 195 -2.20 20.56 12.45
CA VAL A 195 -1.05 19.73 12.04
C VAL A 195 -1.08 19.52 10.54
N HIS A 196 0.01 19.92 9.87
CA HIS A 196 0.28 19.63 8.47
C HIS A 196 1.52 18.75 8.40
N ALA A 197 1.30 17.45 8.44
CA ALA A 197 2.37 16.45 8.48
C ALA A 197 2.02 15.23 7.62
N THR A 198 3.04 14.48 7.26
CA THR A 198 2.99 13.16 6.63
C THR A 198 4.02 12.25 7.31
N ASP A 199 3.99 10.95 7.01
CA ASP A 199 5.03 10.05 7.45
C ASP A 199 6.09 9.79 6.37
N VAL A 200 7.21 9.20 6.77
CA VAL A 200 8.34 8.87 5.88
C VAL A 200 7.93 7.92 4.74
N THR A 201 6.95 7.02 4.97
CA THR A 201 6.53 6.06 3.94
C THR A 201 5.72 6.74 2.84
N ASN A 202 4.81 7.65 3.18
CA ASN A 202 4.06 8.46 2.21
C ASN A 202 4.98 9.48 1.52
N ALA A 203 5.86 10.15 2.26
CA ALA A 203 6.84 11.09 1.69
C ALA A 203 7.70 10.42 0.62
N SER A 204 8.19 9.21 0.86
CA SER A 204 9.02 8.45 -0.09
C SER A 204 8.29 8.10 -1.41
N ARG A 205 6.95 8.26 -1.48
CA ARG A 205 6.15 7.99 -2.68
C ARG A 205 5.81 9.24 -3.49
N THR A 206 6.36 10.38 -3.13
CA THR A 206 6.03 11.65 -3.79
C THR A 206 6.88 11.95 -5.03
N MET A 207 8.04 11.29 -5.18
CA MET A 207 9.09 11.62 -6.15
C MET A 207 9.72 13.01 -5.88
N LEU A 208 9.67 13.46 -4.61
CA LEU A 208 10.23 14.74 -4.14
C LEU A 208 11.11 14.57 -2.89
N TYR A 209 11.10 13.38 -2.30
CA TYR A 209 11.75 13.11 -1.02
C TYR A 209 13.05 12.34 -1.23
N ASP A 210 14.15 12.88 -0.68
CA ASP A 210 15.44 12.20 -0.64
C ASP A 210 15.39 11.13 0.46
N ILE A 211 15.32 9.87 0.02
CA ILE A 211 15.20 8.72 0.92
C ILE A 211 16.49 8.44 1.70
N HIS A 212 17.64 8.98 1.27
CA HIS A 212 18.93 8.79 1.91
C HIS A 212 19.18 9.84 3.00
N ASN A 213 18.79 11.10 2.74
CA ASN A 213 19.01 12.23 3.66
C ASN A 213 17.78 12.52 4.53
N GLY A 214 16.62 11.94 4.23
CA GLY A 214 15.40 12.10 5.02
C GLY A 214 14.81 13.52 4.95
N CYS A 215 14.81 14.14 3.77
CA CYS A 215 14.29 15.49 3.56
C CYS A 215 13.67 15.68 2.18
N TRP A 216 12.87 16.73 2.03
CA TRP A 216 12.42 17.19 0.71
C TRP A 216 13.63 17.66 -0.09
N ASP A 217 13.81 17.16 -1.31
CA ASP A 217 14.96 17.49 -2.17
C ASP A 217 14.71 18.82 -2.90
N GLU A 218 15.58 19.82 -2.67
CA GLU A 218 15.45 21.17 -3.24
C GLU A 218 15.51 21.14 -4.78
N TYR A 219 16.38 20.31 -5.37
CA TYR A 219 16.48 20.21 -6.81
C TYR A 219 15.20 19.64 -7.43
N LEU A 220 14.60 18.63 -6.81
CA LEU A 220 13.35 18.04 -7.32
C LEU A 220 12.17 19.00 -7.13
N LEU A 221 12.12 19.73 -6.02
CA LEU A 221 11.12 20.79 -5.85
C LEU A 221 11.24 21.86 -6.94
N ASP A 222 12.45 22.32 -7.23
CA ASP A 222 12.71 23.29 -8.29
C ASP A 222 12.41 22.73 -9.69
N LEU A 223 12.80 21.50 -9.98
CA LEU A 223 12.52 20.80 -11.24
C LEU A 223 11.01 20.77 -11.58
N PHE A 224 10.19 20.48 -10.56
CA PHE A 224 8.74 20.46 -10.70
C PHE A 224 8.09 21.83 -10.45
N GLY A 225 8.87 22.84 -10.04
CA GLY A 225 8.39 24.19 -9.75
C GLY A 225 7.40 24.22 -8.57
N ILE A 226 7.69 23.46 -7.51
CA ILE A 226 6.85 23.31 -6.32
C ILE A 226 7.47 24.11 -5.18
N PRO A 227 6.78 25.14 -4.64
CA PRO A 227 7.27 25.87 -3.47
C PRO A 227 7.41 24.97 -2.25
N ALA A 228 8.57 25.00 -1.59
CA ALA A 228 8.84 24.19 -0.39
C ALA A 228 7.83 24.48 0.76
N SER A 229 7.26 25.69 0.79
CA SER A 229 6.22 26.06 1.75
C SER A 229 4.92 25.24 1.66
N MET A 230 4.69 24.54 0.53
CA MET A 230 3.54 23.66 0.36
C MET A 230 3.72 22.31 1.05
N MET A 231 4.95 21.92 1.33
CA MET A 231 5.27 20.56 1.76
C MET A 231 4.93 20.34 3.24
N PRO A 232 4.39 19.15 3.61
CA PRO A 232 4.13 18.79 4.99
C PRO A 232 5.42 18.53 5.77
N GLU A 233 5.37 18.64 7.08
CA GLU A 233 6.41 18.12 7.97
C GLU A 233 6.45 16.59 7.86
N VAL A 234 7.63 16.02 7.66
CA VAL A 234 7.79 14.56 7.58
C VAL A 234 8.17 14.02 8.96
N ARG A 235 7.42 13.04 9.44
CA ARG A 235 7.62 12.40 10.74
C ARG A 235 7.85 10.89 10.59
N PRO A 236 8.47 10.22 11.58
CA PRO A 236 8.48 8.76 11.65
C PRO A 236 7.06 8.20 11.65
N SER A 237 6.87 6.99 11.06
CA SER A 237 5.54 6.37 10.95
C SER A 237 4.86 6.17 12.31
N ALA A 238 5.62 5.76 13.34
CA ALA A 238 5.16 5.74 14.72
C ALA A 238 5.63 7.02 15.43
N SER A 239 4.80 8.04 15.45
CA SER A 239 5.04 9.31 16.15
C SER A 239 3.71 10.04 16.44
N SER A 240 3.77 11.15 17.19
CA SER A 240 2.59 11.96 17.42
C SER A 240 2.26 12.82 16.19
N PHE A 241 1.04 12.71 15.68
CA PHE A 241 0.48 13.54 14.61
C PHE A 241 -0.63 14.47 15.13
N GLY A 242 -0.68 14.69 16.44
CA GLY A 242 -1.70 15.49 17.11
C GLY A 242 -2.84 14.66 17.68
N GLU A 243 -3.97 15.30 17.95
CA GLU A 243 -5.18 14.66 18.47
C GLU A 243 -6.42 15.13 17.71
N THR A 244 -7.46 14.32 17.72
CA THR A 244 -8.74 14.70 17.12
C THR A 244 -9.30 15.93 17.83
N SER A 245 -9.61 16.98 17.06
CA SER A 245 -10.08 18.25 17.58
C SER A 245 -11.09 18.95 16.68
N ASN A 246 -11.52 18.27 15.60
CA ASN A 246 -12.59 18.78 14.76
C ASN A 246 -13.91 18.78 15.56
N PRO A 247 -14.62 19.94 15.65
CA PRO A 247 -15.85 20.07 16.46
C PRO A 247 -16.98 19.10 16.09
N GLY A 248 -16.98 18.56 14.87
CA GLY A 248 -17.94 17.56 14.41
C GLY A 248 -17.60 16.11 14.81
N LEU A 249 -16.50 15.89 15.53
CA LEU A 249 -15.99 14.56 15.90
C LEU A 249 -15.80 14.40 17.39
N VAL A 250 -15.58 13.16 17.80
CA VAL A 250 -15.06 12.84 19.13
C VAL A 250 -13.67 13.45 19.25
N GLN A 251 -13.45 14.27 20.29
CA GLN A 251 -12.23 15.05 20.50
C GLN A 251 -11.28 14.33 21.48
N GLY A 252 -9.99 14.62 21.35
CA GLY A 252 -8.97 14.22 22.30
C GLY A 252 -8.41 12.81 22.10
N ILE A 253 -8.69 12.13 20.97
CA ILE A 253 -8.05 10.86 20.67
C ILE A 253 -6.72 11.13 19.95
N PRO A 254 -5.57 10.65 20.46
CA PRO A 254 -4.28 10.85 19.84
C PRO A 254 -4.17 10.14 18.49
N ILE A 255 -3.52 10.79 17.51
CA ILE A 255 -3.14 10.19 16.22
C ILE A 255 -1.65 9.88 16.32
N CYS A 256 -1.29 8.59 16.36
CA CYS A 256 0.06 8.16 16.74
C CYS A 256 0.74 7.20 15.76
N GLY A 257 0.08 6.80 14.69
CA GLY A 257 0.63 5.95 13.65
C GLY A 257 0.14 6.38 12.28
N VAL A 258 1.05 6.49 11.31
CA VAL A 258 0.72 6.80 9.92
C VAL A 258 1.62 6.00 9.00
N ALA A 259 1.05 5.33 8.00
CA ALA A 259 1.83 4.67 6.96
C ALA A 259 1.01 4.48 5.68
N GLY A 260 1.67 4.53 4.53
CA GLY A 260 1.08 4.10 3.26
C GLY A 260 0.62 2.65 3.31
N ASP A 261 -0.45 2.31 2.59
CA ASP A 261 -1.16 1.02 2.67
C ASP A 261 -0.24 -0.20 2.55
N GLN A 262 0.72 -0.17 1.62
CA GLN A 262 1.60 -1.30 1.38
C GLN A 262 2.66 -1.46 2.46
N GLN A 263 3.18 -0.34 3.00
CA GLN A 263 4.11 -0.34 4.13
C GLN A 263 3.41 -0.72 5.43
N ALA A 264 2.18 -0.24 5.64
CA ALA A 264 1.35 -0.66 6.76
C ALA A 264 1.09 -2.18 6.72
N ALA A 265 0.76 -2.74 5.55
CA ALA A 265 0.58 -4.19 5.38
C ALA A 265 1.87 -4.98 5.67
N LEU A 266 3.03 -4.49 5.21
CA LEU A 266 4.33 -5.10 5.52
C LEU A 266 4.57 -5.14 7.03
N PHE A 267 4.29 -4.03 7.72
CA PHE A 267 4.42 -3.91 9.17
C PHE A 267 3.40 -4.79 9.92
N GLY A 268 2.15 -4.77 9.50
CA GLY A 268 1.07 -5.57 10.10
C GLY A 268 1.27 -7.08 9.95
N GLN A 269 1.99 -7.50 8.93
CA GLN A 269 2.43 -8.88 8.73
C GLN A 269 3.75 -9.21 9.44
N CYS A 270 4.23 -8.32 10.32
CA CYS A 270 5.45 -8.50 11.12
C CYS A 270 6.70 -8.77 10.29
N CYS A 271 6.80 -8.19 9.09
CA CYS A 271 7.99 -8.28 8.25
C CYS A 271 9.03 -7.23 8.67
N PHE A 272 9.67 -7.47 9.82
CA PHE A 272 10.60 -6.53 10.48
C PHE A 272 12.08 -6.79 10.20
N LYS A 273 12.40 -7.70 9.29
CA LYS A 273 13.80 -8.07 9.02
C LYS A 273 14.03 -8.21 7.52
N ALA A 274 15.26 -7.89 7.10
CA ALA A 274 15.72 -8.11 5.74
C ALA A 274 15.43 -9.55 5.27
N GLY A 275 14.90 -9.71 4.06
CA GLY A 275 14.50 -10.98 3.48
C GLY A 275 13.12 -11.48 3.91
N MET A 276 12.37 -10.73 4.73
CA MET A 276 10.94 -10.96 4.95
C MET A 276 10.15 -10.13 3.95
N ALA A 277 9.10 -10.73 3.39
CA ALA A 277 8.28 -10.05 2.39
C ALA A 277 6.79 -10.35 2.59
N LYS A 278 5.98 -9.45 2.06
CA LYS A 278 4.54 -9.66 1.95
C LYS A 278 4.09 -9.52 0.50
N ASN A 279 3.06 -10.26 0.10
CA ASN A 279 2.37 -10.09 -1.16
C ASN A 279 0.86 -9.96 -0.93
N THR A 280 0.29 -8.83 -1.32
CA THR A 280 -1.15 -8.58 -1.25
C THR A 280 -1.77 -8.90 -2.60
N TYR A 281 -2.65 -9.92 -2.64
CA TYR A 281 -3.42 -10.31 -3.83
C TYR A 281 -4.72 -9.49 -3.94
N GLY A 282 -4.63 -8.31 -4.55
CA GLY A 282 -5.77 -7.46 -4.92
C GLY A 282 -6.17 -7.62 -6.39
N THR A 283 -6.58 -6.54 -7.04
CA THR A 283 -6.77 -6.47 -8.51
C THR A 283 -5.48 -6.82 -9.24
N GLY A 284 -4.35 -6.28 -8.79
CA GLY A 284 -2.99 -6.73 -9.05
C GLY A 284 -2.38 -7.36 -7.79
N CYS A 285 -1.07 -7.67 -7.82
CA CYS A 285 -0.30 -8.01 -6.63
C CYS A 285 0.69 -6.90 -6.32
N PHE A 286 0.85 -6.60 -5.04
CA PHE A 286 1.89 -5.70 -4.54
C PHE A 286 2.80 -6.47 -3.59
N LEU A 287 4.00 -6.72 -4.07
CA LEU A 287 5.04 -7.43 -3.34
C LEU A 287 6.02 -6.42 -2.74
N LEU A 288 6.19 -6.45 -1.43
CA LEU A 288 7.21 -5.67 -0.73
C LEU A 288 8.14 -6.62 0.03
N MET A 289 9.45 -6.43 -0.15
CA MET A 289 10.49 -7.12 0.60
C MET A 289 11.27 -6.12 1.44
N HIS A 290 11.37 -6.36 2.74
CA HIS A 290 12.19 -5.57 3.64
C HIS A 290 13.68 -5.81 3.33
N THR A 291 14.45 -4.72 3.13
CA THR A 291 15.87 -4.78 2.76
C THR A 291 16.82 -4.36 3.89
N GLY A 292 16.28 -4.01 5.07
CA GLY A 292 17.06 -3.49 6.18
C GLY A 292 17.44 -2.03 5.95
N HIS A 293 18.66 -1.65 6.31
CA HIS A 293 19.15 -0.26 6.26
C HIS A 293 19.81 0.12 4.93
N GLU A 294 19.78 -0.75 3.94
CA GLU A 294 20.36 -0.49 2.63
C GLU A 294 19.26 -0.17 1.60
N ALA A 295 19.33 1.00 1.00
CA ALA A 295 18.53 1.36 -0.14
C ALA A 295 19.08 0.66 -1.38
N CYS A 296 18.35 -0.32 -1.92
CA CYS A 296 18.79 -1.09 -3.08
C CYS A 296 18.45 -0.33 -4.37
N GLU A 297 19.42 -0.16 -5.25
CA GLU A 297 19.17 0.30 -6.61
C GLU A 297 18.75 -0.89 -7.48
N SER A 298 17.59 -0.79 -8.14
CA SER A 298 17.06 -1.88 -8.95
C SER A 298 17.47 -1.77 -10.41
N SER A 299 18.03 -2.84 -10.95
CA SER A 299 18.28 -3.02 -12.38
C SER A 299 17.09 -3.63 -13.14
N HIS A 300 16.09 -4.15 -12.40
CA HIS A 300 14.90 -4.81 -12.93
C HIS A 300 13.66 -3.89 -12.91
N GLY A 301 13.84 -2.59 -12.56
CA GLY A 301 12.76 -1.61 -12.53
C GLY A 301 11.80 -1.78 -11.35
N LEU A 302 12.25 -2.39 -10.26
CA LEU A 302 11.59 -2.32 -8.97
C LEU A 302 11.77 -0.92 -8.38
N VAL A 303 10.96 -0.56 -7.40
CA VAL A 303 11.12 0.71 -6.71
C VAL A 303 11.59 0.50 -5.27
N THR A 304 12.55 1.32 -4.84
CA THR A 304 12.97 1.38 -3.45
C THR A 304 12.11 2.40 -2.71
N THR A 305 11.62 2.02 -1.55
CA THR A 305 10.76 2.86 -0.71
C THR A 305 11.19 2.75 0.75
N ILE A 306 10.78 3.70 1.59
CA ILE A 306 11.04 3.62 3.03
C ILE A 306 10.02 2.67 3.65
N ALA A 307 10.47 1.73 4.49
CA ALA A 307 9.63 0.87 5.30
C ALA A 307 9.11 1.61 6.54
N ALA A 308 7.92 1.25 7.03
CA ALA A 308 7.42 1.79 8.29
C ALA A 308 8.25 1.24 9.45
N SER A 309 8.69 2.12 10.35
CA SER A 309 9.55 1.78 11.48
C SER A 309 8.85 2.00 12.82
N ALA A 310 9.20 1.15 13.79
CA ALA A 310 8.74 1.26 15.16
C ALA A 310 9.50 2.36 15.92
N PRO A 311 8.98 2.86 17.06
CA PRO A 311 9.70 3.77 17.92
C PRO A 311 11.03 3.17 18.40
N GLY A 312 12.10 3.97 18.38
CA GLY A 312 13.42 3.54 18.84
C GLY A 312 14.25 2.72 17.86
N VAL A 313 13.77 2.48 16.64
CA VAL A 313 14.59 1.96 15.55
C VAL A 313 15.52 3.08 15.07
N GLU A 314 16.82 2.84 15.12
CA GLU A 314 17.82 3.80 14.66
C GLU A 314 18.03 3.68 13.15
N GLY A 315 18.09 4.83 12.46
CA GLY A 315 18.29 4.92 11.02
C GLY A 315 17.04 4.63 10.19
N THR A 316 17.19 4.72 8.87
CA THR A 316 16.12 4.45 7.91
C THR A 316 16.14 2.97 7.52
N GLU A 317 14.97 2.35 7.50
CA GLU A 317 14.78 1.01 6.95
C GLU A 317 14.07 1.11 5.61
N TYR A 318 14.43 0.23 4.67
CA TYR A 318 13.94 0.26 3.30
C TYR A 318 13.21 -1.02 2.91
N ALA A 319 12.45 -0.92 1.84
CA ALA A 319 11.84 -2.06 1.17
C ALA A 319 11.94 -1.91 -0.34
N LEU A 320 12.13 -3.04 -1.05
CA LEU A 320 11.91 -3.13 -2.49
C LEU A 320 10.45 -3.45 -2.76
N GLU A 321 9.86 -2.75 -3.71
CA GLU A 321 8.48 -2.94 -4.16
C GLU A 321 8.43 -3.32 -5.63
N GLY A 322 7.69 -4.39 -5.92
CA GLY A 322 7.32 -4.80 -7.27
C GLY A 322 5.82 -5.01 -7.39
N SER A 323 5.28 -4.73 -8.56
CA SER A 323 3.84 -4.83 -8.83
C SER A 323 3.56 -5.76 -9.99
N VAL A 324 2.60 -6.66 -9.80
CA VAL A 324 1.95 -7.45 -10.85
C VAL A 324 0.61 -6.80 -11.17
N PHE A 325 0.42 -6.37 -12.41
CA PHE A 325 -0.78 -5.60 -12.77
C PHE A 325 -2.05 -6.45 -12.81
N MET A 326 -1.94 -7.74 -13.11
CA MET A 326 -3.06 -8.63 -13.37
C MET A 326 -3.05 -9.83 -12.42
N ALA A 327 -3.80 -9.71 -11.31
CA ALA A 327 -4.03 -10.80 -10.36
C ALA A 327 -5.52 -11.12 -10.22
N GLY A 328 -6.22 -10.53 -9.27
CA GLY A 328 -7.67 -10.70 -9.13
C GLY A 328 -8.44 -10.28 -10.39
N ALA A 329 -7.91 -9.31 -11.16
CA ALA A 329 -8.47 -8.91 -12.44
C ALA A 329 -8.48 -10.06 -13.47
N LEU A 330 -7.47 -10.96 -13.46
CA LEU A 330 -7.49 -12.16 -14.31
C LEU A 330 -8.63 -13.10 -13.94
N VAL A 331 -8.90 -13.27 -12.64
CA VAL A 331 -10.02 -14.10 -12.15
C VAL A 331 -11.36 -13.45 -12.51
N GLN A 332 -11.47 -12.14 -12.41
CA GLN A 332 -12.67 -11.39 -12.85
C GLN A 332 -12.89 -11.56 -14.35
N TRP A 333 -11.85 -11.45 -15.16
CA TRP A 333 -11.92 -11.68 -16.61
C TRP A 333 -12.40 -13.09 -16.98
N LEU A 334 -11.95 -14.14 -16.26
CA LEU A 334 -12.46 -15.50 -16.43
C LEU A 334 -13.96 -15.62 -16.15
N ARG A 335 -14.48 -14.82 -15.20
CA ARG A 335 -15.88 -14.79 -14.81
C ARG A 335 -16.72 -13.93 -15.77
N ASP A 336 -16.34 -12.68 -15.93
CA ASP A 336 -17.21 -11.64 -16.52
C ASP A 336 -17.17 -11.67 -18.05
N GLU A 337 -16.00 -11.92 -18.64
CA GLU A 337 -15.83 -11.89 -20.09
C GLU A 337 -15.86 -13.28 -20.73
N LEU A 338 -15.21 -14.27 -20.10
CA LEU A 338 -15.17 -15.63 -20.65
C LEU A 338 -16.28 -16.53 -20.14
N GLY A 339 -16.96 -16.19 -19.05
CA GLY A 339 -18.01 -17.06 -18.47
C GLY A 339 -17.51 -18.43 -18.04
N LEU A 340 -16.20 -18.57 -17.75
CA LEU A 340 -15.60 -19.85 -17.37
C LEU A 340 -15.82 -20.22 -15.90
N ILE A 341 -16.21 -19.28 -15.07
CA ILE A 341 -16.51 -19.45 -13.65
C ILE A 341 -17.69 -18.55 -13.25
N GLU A 342 -18.43 -18.94 -12.22
CA GLU A 342 -19.53 -18.14 -11.66
C GLU A 342 -19.07 -17.30 -10.46
N SER A 343 -18.03 -17.80 -9.77
CA SER A 343 -17.45 -17.11 -8.61
C SER A 343 -15.94 -17.40 -8.50
N PRO A 344 -15.16 -16.52 -7.87
CA PRO A 344 -13.74 -16.76 -7.63
C PRO A 344 -13.46 -18.09 -6.90
N ALA A 345 -14.33 -18.52 -5.99
CA ALA A 345 -14.16 -19.78 -5.25
C ALA A 345 -14.18 -21.04 -6.15
N GLN A 346 -14.87 -21.00 -7.30
CA GLN A 346 -14.87 -22.11 -8.25
C GLN A 346 -13.50 -22.36 -8.87
N THR A 347 -12.60 -21.38 -8.91
CA THR A 347 -11.28 -21.54 -9.52
C THR A 347 -10.49 -22.65 -8.84
N GLU A 348 -10.54 -22.75 -7.52
CA GLU A 348 -9.85 -23.78 -6.76
C GLU A 348 -10.37 -25.19 -7.08
N THR A 349 -11.69 -25.35 -7.09
CA THR A 349 -12.33 -26.63 -7.40
C THR A 349 -11.97 -27.11 -8.81
N LEU A 350 -12.03 -26.20 -9.80
CA LEU A 350 -11.68 -26.51 -11.18
C LEU A 350 -10.19 -26.82 -11.33
N ALA A 351 -9.30 -26.04 -10.71
CA ALA A 351 -7.87 -26.29 -10.77
C ALA A 351 -7.48 -27.65 -10.18
N LYS A 352 -8.13 -28.06 -9.09
CA LYS A 352 -7.92 -29.38 -8.45
C LYS A 352 -8.54 -30.53 -9.23
N SER A 353 -9.47 -30.28 -10.16
CA SER A 353 -10.15 -31.33 -10.93
C SER A 353 -9.30 -31.94 -12.08
N VAL A 354 -8.18 -31.32 -12.41
CA VAL A 354 -7.24 -31.79 -13.44
C VAL A 354 -5.84 -31.95 -12.82
N PRO A 355 -5.04 -32.92 -13.31
CA PRO A 355 -3.71 -33.21 -12.73
C PRO A 355 -2.70 -32.09 -12.97
N ASP A 356 -2.80 -31.38 -14.11
CA ASP A 356 -1.96 -30.24 -14.51
C ASP A 356 -2.70 -29.37 -15.54
N THR A 357 -2.02 -28.38 -16.11
CA THR A 357 -2.59 -27.50 -17.15
C THR A 357 -2.67 -28.15 -18.54
N GLY A 358 -2.18 -29.39 -18.72
CA GLY A 358 -2.02 -30.00 -20.04
C GLY A 358 -1.03 -29.25 -20.94
N GLY A 359 -0.06 -28.54 -20.37
CA GLY A 359 0.91 -27.71 -21.09
C GLY A 359 0.40 -26.30 -21.44
N VAL A 360 -0.76 -25.88 -20.90
CA VAL A 360 -1.29 -24.54 -21.14
C VAL A 360 -0.61 -23.53 -20.23
N TYR A 361 -0.16 -22.40 -20.79
CA TYR A 361 0.33 -21.22 -20.10
C TYR A 361 -0.48 -20.00 -20.50
N ILE A 362 -0.82 -19.16 -19.55
CA ILE A 362 -1.48 -17.87 -19.75
C ILE A 362 -0.51 -16.77 -19.33
N VAL A 363 -0.20 -15.85 -20.23
CA VAL A 363 0.54 -14.62 -19.92
C VAL A 363 -0.46 -13.47 -19.89
N PRO A 364 -0.86 -12.97 -18.70
CA PRO A 364 -1.97 -12.01 -18.58
C PRO A 364 -1.51 -10.56 -18.80
N ALA A 365 -0.86 -10.27 -19.91
CA ALA A 365 -0.37 -8.94 -20.26
C ALA A 365 -1.50 -8.04 -20.82
N PHE A 366 -2.66 -7.93 -20.12
CA PHE A 366 -3.82 -7.17 -20.64
C PHE A 366 -3.53 -5.66 -20.75
N THR A 367 -2.67 -5.15 -19.88
CA THR A 367 -2.21 -3.76 -19.85
C THR A 367 -0.70 -3.65 -20.04
N GLY A 368 -0.09 -4.62 -20.73
CA GLY A 368 1.35 -4.78 -20.82
C GLY A 368 1.93 -5.65 -19.70
N LEU A 369 3.25 -5.82 -19.72
CA LEU A 369 4.02 -6.49 -18.68
C LEU A 369 4.75 -5.45 -17.82
N GLY A 370 4.62 -5.54 -16.50
CA GLY A 370 5.38 -4.76 -15.53
C GLY A 370 6.78 -5.33 -15.26
N ALA A 371 7.31 -5.05 -14.09
CA ALA A 371 8.59 -5.60 -13.66
C ALA A 371 8.57 -7.14 -13.68
N PRO A 372 9.68 -7.80 -14.05
CA PRO A 372 10.94 -7.25 -14.52
C PRO A 372 11.00 -6.94 -16.04
N TYR A 373 9.92 -7.14 -16.77
CA TYR A 373 9.91 -7.16 -18.25
C TYR A 373 9.73 -5.79 -18.90
N TRP A 374 8.94 -4.90 -18.31
CA TRP A 374 8.65 -3.52 -18.75
C TRP A 374 8.31 -3.40 -20.25
N ASP A 375 7.30 -4.17 -20.70
CA ASP A 375 6.81 -4.14 -22.07
C ASP A 375 5.34 -3.70 -22.10
N ALA A 376 5.11 -2.40 -22.27
CA ALA A 376 3.79 -1.79 -22.31
C ALA A 376 2.95 -2.21 -23.54
N GLU A 377 3.62 -2.66 -24.63
CA GLU A 377 2.98 -3.06 -25.88
C GLU A 377 2.60 -4.55 -25.88
N ALA A 378 3.12 -5.36 -24.95
CA ALA A 378 2.72 -6.75 -24.81
C ALA A 378 1.22 -6.88 -24.57
N ARG A 379 0.61 -7.92 -25.12
CA ARG A 379 -0.81 -8.24 -24.90
C ARG A 379 -0.97 -9.67 -24.41
N GLY A 380 -2.05 -9.91 -23.64
CA GLY A 380 -2.32 -11.23 -23.07
C GLY A 380 -2.33 -12.33 -24.12
N ALA A 381 -1.76 -13.50 -23.76
CA ALA A 381 -1.65 -14.64 -24.66
C ALA A 381 -1.90 -15.96 -23.92
N ILE A 382 -2.41 -16.94 -24.64
CA ILE A 382 -2.60 -18.32 -24.17
C ILE A 382 -1.82 -19.25 -25.10
N PHE A 383 -0.93 -20.07 -24.55
CA PHE A 383 -0.09 -21.01 -25.28
C PHE A 383 -0.40 -22.45 -24.86
N GLY A 384 -0.01 -23.41 -25.70
CA GLY A 384 -0.10 -24.83 -25.38
C GLY A 384 -1.49 -25.46 -25.52
N LEU A 385 -2.44 -24.80 -26.21
CA LEU A 385 -3.78 -25.34 -26.43
C LEU A 385 -3.74 -26.59 -27.33
N THR A 386 -4.45 -27.62 -26.92
CA THR A 386 -4.68 -28.84 -27.68
C THR A 386 -6.18 -29.12 -27.76
N ARG A 387 -6.58 -30.11 -28.57
CA ARG A 387 -7.99 -30.52 -28.64
C ARG A 387 -8.52 -31.05 -27.29
N GLY A 388 -7.64 -31.53 -26.42
CA GLY A 388 -7.99 -32.00 -25.07
C GLY A 388 -8.07 -30.91 -24.02
N THR A 389 -7.70 -29.67 -24.36
CA THR A 389 -7.74 -28.54 -23.41
C THR A 389 -9.19 -28.16 -23.11
N GLY A 390 -9.59 -28.26 -21.86
CA GLY A 390 -10.91 -27.88 -21.39
C GLY A 390 -10.88 -26.72 -20.39
N ARG A 391 -12.07 -26.31 -19.95
CA ARG A 391 -12.31 -25.22 -19.00
C ARG A 391 -11.39 -25.28 -17.76
N ALA A 392 -11.28 -26.46 -17.15
CA ALA A 392 -10.47 -26.65 -15.94
C ALA A 392 -8.98 -26.38 -16.16
N HIS A 393 -8.44 -26.75 -17.34
CA HIS A 393 -7.04 -26.48 -17.70
C HIS A 393 -6.78 -24.96 -17.83
N ILE A 394 -7.71 -24.22 -18.45
CA ILE A 394 -7.61 -22.76 -18.60
C ILE A 394 -7.66 -22.06 -17.23
N VAL A 395 -8.62 -22.45 -16.37
CA VAL A 395 -8.75 -21.86 -15.03
C VAL A 395 -7.53 -22.16 -14.17
N ARG A 396 -7.00 -23.38 -14.24
CA ARG A 396 -5.77 -23.75 -13.54
C ARG A 396 -4.57 -22.96 -14.05
N ALA A 397 -4.39 -22.84 -15.37
CA ALA A 397 -3.31 -22.07 -15.96
C ALA A 397 -3.37 -20.57 -15.56
N ALA A 398 -4.57 -20.02 -15.38
CA ALA A 398 -4.73 -18.66 -14.87
C ALA A 398 -4.25 -18.50 -13.42
N LEU A 399 -4.58 -19.45 -12.52
CA LEU A 399 -4.06 -19.44 -11.15
C LEU A 399 -2.54 -19.64 -11.11
N GLU A 400 -2.02 -20.57 -11.91
CA GLU A 400 -0.57 -20.81 -12.02
C GLU A 400 0.16 -19.57 -12.56
N ALA A 401 -0.46 -18.80 -13.48
CA ALA A 401 0.10 -17.55 -14.01
C ALA A 401 0.29 -16.48 -12.92
N LEU A 402 -0.59 -16.40 -11.91
CA LEU A 402 -0.41 -15.50 -10.78
C LEU A 402 0.86 -15.85 -9.99
N ALA A 403 1.07 -17.15 -9.77
CA ALA A 403 2.22 -17.63 -9.03
C ALA A 403 3.55 -17.40 -9.79
N TYR A 404 3.56 -17.60 -11.10
CA TYR A 404 4.75 -17.35 -11.93
C TYR A 404 5.14 -15.88 -11.94
N GLN A 405 4.18 -14.95 -12.09
CA GLN A 405 4.47 -13.52 -12.06
C GLN A 405 5.06 -13.08 -10.71
N VAL A 406 4.56 -13.64 -9.60
CA VAL A 406 5.12 -13.36 -8.26
C VAL A 406 6.53 -13.96 -8.13
N LEU A 407 6.78 -15.14 -8.70
CA LEU A 407 8.13 -15.73 -8.75
C LEU A 407 9.10 -14.80 -9.48
N ASP A 408 8.73 -14.28 -10.66
CA ASP A 408 9.59 -13.37 -11.43
C ASP A 408 9.96 -12.11 -10.62
N LEU A 409 9.00 -11.55 -9.87
CA LEU A 409 9.28 -10.42 -8.98
C LEU A 409 10.22 -10.79 -7.83
N VAL A 410 10.03 -11.96 -7.22
CA VAL A 410 10.90 -12.42 -6.12
C VAL A 410 12.33 -12.64 -6.62
N VAL A 411 12.50 -13.25 -7.78
CA VAL A 411 13.83 -13.44 -8.40
C VAL A 411 14.49 -12.07 -8.64
N ALA A 412 13.78 -11.13 -9.24
CA ALA A 412 14.29 -9.78 -9.45
C ALA A 412 14.68 -9.07 -8.14
N MET A 413 13.87 -9.24 -7.08
CA MET A 413 14.18 -8.68 -5.75
C MET A 413 15.42 -9.31 -5.12
N GLU A 414 15.58 -10.64 -5.25
CA GLU A 414 16.75 -11.35 -4.75
C GLU A 414 18.02 -10.95 -5.52
N GLU A 415 17.93 -10.77 -6.84
CA GLU A 415 19.06 -10.34 -7.69
C GLU A 415 19.47 -8.89 -7.42
N ASP A 416 18.52 -7.96 -7.28
CA ASP A 416 18.83 -6.55 -7.02
C ASP A 416 19.34 -6.29 -5.60
N SER A 417 18.80 -7.00 -4.61
CA SER A 417 19.16 -6.77 -3.20
C SER A 417 20.32 -7.65 -2.70
N GLY A 418 20.60 -8.77 -3.39
CA GLY A 418 21.49 -9.81 -2.86
C GLY A 418 20.94 -10.55 -1.64
N ILE A 419 19.67 -10.31 -1.28
CA ILE A 419 19.03 -10.90 -0.09
C ILE A 419 18.09 -12.02 -0.54
N THR A 420 18.29 -13.21 0.02
CA THR A 420 17.39 -14.34 -0.24
C THR A 420 16.11 -14.21 0.57
N LEU A 421 14.96 -14.32 -0.08
CA LEU A 421 13.64 -14.33 0.56
C LEU A 421 13.51 -15.54 1.50
N SER A 422 13.30 -15.28 2.77
CA SER A 422 13.14 -16.33 3.78
C SER A 422 11.71 -16.87 3.88
N THR A 423 10.75 -15.98 3.81
CA THR A 423 9.32 -16.27 3.95
C THR A 423 8.51 -15.24 3.19
N LEU A 424 7.49 -15.67 2.47
CA LEU A 424 6.49 -14.79 1.86
C LEU A 424 5.20 -14.85 2.68
N ASN A 425 4.84 -13.74 3.28
CA ASN A 425 3.54 -13.58 3.89
C ASN A 425 2.52 -13.13 2.83
N VAL A 426 1.29 -13.65 2.87
CA VAL A 426 0.31 -13.40 1.82
C VAL A 426 -1.05 -13.01 2.39
N ASP A 427 -1.67 -12.00 1.80
CA ASP A 427 -3.03 -11.56 2.11
C ASP A 427 -3.82 -11.15 0.86
N GLY A 428 -4.98 -10.54 1.06
CA GLY A 428 -5.88 -10.13 -0.02
C GLY A 428 -6.79 -11.24 -0.52
N GLY A 429 -7.72 -10.90 -1.41
CA GLY A 429 -8.85 -11.79 -1.77
C GLY A 429 -8.45 -13.14 -2.36
N ALA A 430 -7.45 -13.18 -3.25
CA ALA A 430 -7.05 -14.44 -3.87
C ALA A 430 -6.19 -15.33 -2.95
N SER A 431 -5.71 -14.81 -1.82
CA SER A 431 -5.00 -15.63 -0.81
C SER A 431 -5.92 -16.65 -0.12
N ALA A 432 -7.23 -16.53 -0.26
CA ALA A 432 -8.18 -17.54 0.21
C ALA A 432 -8.11 -18.87 -0.57
N ASN A 433 -7.45 -18.90 -1.73
CA ASN A 433 -7.34 -20.07 -2.61
C ASN A 433 -6.13 -20.93 -2.22
N ASP A 434 -6.37 -22.06 -1.58
CA ASP A 434 -5.30 -22.96 -1.11
C ASP A 434 -4.50 -23.60 -2.25
N PHE A 435 -5.14 -23.84 -3.42
CA PHE A 435 -4.42 -24.32 -4.59
C PHE A 435 -3.37 -23.31 -5.07
N LEU A 436 -3.77 -22.04 -5.18
CA LEU A 436 -2.85 -20.97 -5.56
C LEU A 436 -1.67 -20.87 -4.60
N LEU A 437 -1.92 -20.87 -3.29
CA LEU A 437 -0.86 -20.69 -2.29
C LEU A 437 0.07 -21.92 -2.24
N GLN A 438 -0.46 -23.14 -2.36
CA GLN A 438 0.38 -24.33 -2.44
C GLN A 438 1.24 -24.32 -3.71
N PHE A 439 0.65 -23.97 -4.87
CA PHE A 439 1.42 -23.87 -6.11
C PHE A 439 2.48 -22.75 -6.05
N GLN A 440 2.15 -21.62 -5.41
CA GLN A 440 3.12 -20.53 -5.16
C GLN A 440 4.29 -21.03 -4.31
N ALA A 441 4.03 -21.75 -3.22
CA ALA A 441 5.08 -22.34 -2.39
C ALA A 441 5.94 -23.34 -3.17
N ASP A 442 5.29 -24.16 -3.99
CA ASP A 442 5.94 -25.17 -4.83
C ASP A 442 6.87 -24.54 -5.88
N ILE A 443 6.41 -23.50 -6.59
CA ILE A 443 7.16 -22.90 -7.69
C ILE A 443 8.31 -22.01 -7.20
N MET A 444 8.12 -21.34 -6.06
CA MET A 444 9.15 -20.49 -5.46
C MET A 444 10.17 -21.27 -4.64
N ASP A 445 9.85 -22.49 -4.20
CA ASP A 445 10.62 -23.26 -3.21
C ASP A 445 10.84 -22.48 -1.89
N ARG A 446 9.79 -21.83 -1.43
CA ARG A 446 9.80 -21.00 -0.22
C ARG A 446 8.59 -21.31 0.65
N ILE A 447 8.69 -20.89 1.92
CA ILE A 447 7.57 -20.98 2.86
C ILE A 447 6.65 -19.78 2.63
N LEU A 448 5.35 -20.07 2.44
CA LEU A 448 4.30 -19.06 2.46
C LEU A 448 3.52 -19.13 3.76
N LYS A 449 3.12 -17.97 4.26
CA LYS A 449 2.27 -17.85 5.45
C LYS A 449 1.07 -16.97 5.13
N ARG A 450 -0.12 -17.48 5.41
CA ARG A 450 -1.37 -16.73 5.36
C ARG A 450 -1.82 -16.46 6.79
N PRO A 451 -1.88 -15.20 7.25
CA PRO A 451 -2.39 -14.89 8.59
C PRO A 451 -3.88 -15.22 8.67
N ARG A 452 -4.41 -15.51 9.87
CA ARG A 452 -5.86 -15.66 10.09
C ARG A 452 -6.58 -14.32 9.97
N ASN A 453 -5.94 -13.27 10.48
CA ASN A 453 -6.44 -11.91 10.32
C ASN A 453 -5.99 -11.37 8.95
N THR A 454 -6.94 -11.14 8.07
CA THR A 454 -6.70 -10.59 6.71
C THR A 454 -6.66 -9.06 6.68
N GLU A 455 -7.00 -8.38 7.79
CA GLU A 455 -6.97 -6.92 7.93
C GLU A 455 -5.55 -6.40 8.24
N THR A 456 -4.55 -6.91 7.54
CA THR A 456 -3.13 -6.66 7.86
C THR A 456 -2.71 -5.21 7.65
N THR A 457 -3.32 -4.52 6.68
CA THR A 457 -3.07 -3.09 6.40
C THR A 457 -3.53 -2.22 7.57
N ALA A 458 -4.79 -2.37 7.98
CA ALA A 458 -5.34 -1.66 9.13
C ALA A 458 -4.59 -2.02 10.43
N LEU A 459 -4.26 -3.31 10.61
CA LEU A 459 -3.51 -3.79 11.77
C LEU A 459 -2.12 -3.15 11.85
N GLY A 460 -1.44 -2.94 10.72
CA GLY A 460 -0.14 -2.28 10.69
C GLY A 460 -0.20 -0.84 11.19
N ALA A 461 -1.20 -0.07 10.76
CA ALA A 461 -1.42 1.29 11.26
C ALA A 461 -1.77 1.29 12.77
N ALA A 462 -2.60 0.32 13.22
CA ALA A 462 -2.89 0.16 14.65
C ALA A 462 -1.64 -0.17 15.47
N TYR A 463 -0.79 -1.07 14.97
CA TYR A 463 0.47 -1.43 15.64
C TYR A 463 1.41 -0.23 15.77
N LEU A 464 1.58 0.57 14.71
CA LEU A 464 2.39 1.79 14.76
C LEU A 464 1.87 2.76 15.83
N ALA A 465 0.56 3.00 15.85
CA ALA A 465 -0.06 3.89 16.83
C ALA A 465 0.08 3.36 18.27
N GLY A 466 -0.23 2.10 18.49
CA GLY A 466 -0.15 1.49 19.81
C GLY A 466 1.28 1.29 20.34
N LEU A 467 2.28 1.13 19.45
CA LEU A 467 3.69 1.15 19.85
C LEU A 467 4.12 2.54 20.32
N GLN A 468 3.67 3.60 19.64
CA GLN A 468 4.00 4.98 20.01
C GLN A 468 3.43 5.37 21.38
N THR A 469 2.25 4.85 21.74
CA THR A 469 1.61 5.14 23.03
C THR A 469 2.01 4.17 24.14
N GLY A 470 2.66 3.05 23.80
CA GLY A 470 2.97 1.97 24.74
C GLY A 470 1.79 1.00 24.97
N PHE A 471 0.70 1.10 24.16
CA PHE A 471 -0.36 0.09 24.16
C PHE A 471 0.20 -1.30 23.85
N TRP A 472 1.10 -1.44 22.90
CA TRP A 472 2.02 -2.58 22.75
C TRP A 472 3.43 -2.11 23.09
N ARG A 473 4.15 -2.93 23.84
CA ARG A 473 5.44 -2.57 24.41
C ARG A 473 6.56 -2.49 23.38
N ASP A 474 6.62 -3.48 22.48
CA ASP A 474 7.70 -3.66 21.53
C ASP A 474 7.30 -4.56 20.34
N LEU A 475 8.15 -4.62 19.32
CA LEU A 475 7.95 -5.48 18.14
C LEU A 475 7.89 -6.97 18.48
N GLU A 476 8.54 -7.40 19.57
CA GLU A 476 8.53 -8.80 19.97
C GLU A 476 7.17 -9.20 20.56
N GLU A 477 6.50 -8.30 21.30
CA GLU A 477 5.12 -8.49 21.74
C GLU A 477 4.19 -8.62 20.53
N ILE A 478 4.28 -7.70 19.57
CA ILE A 478 3.49 -7.74 18.32
C ILE A 478 3.74 -9.04 17.56
N ARG A 479 5.00 -9.45 17.41
CA ARG A 479 5.35 -10.69 16.71
C ARG A 479 4.74 -11.93 17.37
N ARG A 480 4.61 -11.94 18.69
CA ARG A 480 3.94 -13.03 19.45
C ARG A 480 2.44 -13.01 19.29
N LEU A 481 1.83 -11.83 19.12
CA LEU A 481 0.41 -11.67 18.84
C LEU A 481 0.09 -12.06 17.40
N GLY A 482 1.08 -11.96 16.49
CA GLY A 482 0.95 -12.28 15.08
C GLY A 482 0.37 -13.70 14.90
N ASP A 483 -0.86 -13.75 14.43
CA ASP A 483 -1.62 -15.00 14.31
C ASP A 483 -1.18 -15.73 13.02
N ILE A 484 -0.28 -16.69 13.18
CA ILE A 484 0.11 -17.57 12.08
C ILE A 484 -1.10 -18.47 11.79
N GLY A 485 -1.75 -18.21 10.66
CA GLY A 485 -2.82 -19.06 10.13
C GLY A 485 -2.26 -20.30 9.45
N ASP A 486 -2.38 -20.34 8.13
CA ASP A 486 -1.92 -21.48 7.34
C ASP A 486 -0.48 -21.30 6.85
N VAL A 487 0.26 -22.39 6.84
CA VAL A 487 1.66 -22.45 6.34
C VAL A 487 1.71 -23.43 5.17
N PHE A 488 2.21 -22.94 4.05
CA PHE A 488 2.42 -23.76 2.84
C PHE A 488 3.93 -23.92 2.63
N SER A 489 4.34 -25.15 2.41
CA SER A 489 5.73 -25.50 2.08
C SER A 489 5.79 -26.28 0.79
N THR A 490 6.95 -26.26 0.11
CA THR A 490 7.12 -26.95 -1.16
C THR A 490 6.88 -28.47 -1.04
N LYS A 491 6.11 -29.02 -1.98
CA LYS A 491 5.85 -30.44 -2.16
C LYS A 491 6.26 -30.92 -3.55
N MET A 492 6.57 -29.98 -4.44
CA MET A 492 6.92 -30.27 -5.84
C MET A 492 8.40 -30.66 -5.95
N ALA A 493 8.67 -31.72 -6.73
CA ALA A 493 10.04 -32.11 -7.03
C ALA A 493 10.77 -31.03 -7.85
N SER A 494 12.03 -30.78 -7.55
CA SER A 494 12.85 -29.74 -8.20
C SER A 494 12.86 -29.84 -9.73
N LYS A 495 12.97 -31.06 -10.30
CA LYS A 495 12.91 -31.26 -11.76
C LYS A 495 11.63 -30.71 -12.37
N ARG A 496 10.47 -31.05 -11.77
CA ARG A 496 9.16 -30.58 -12.25
C ARG A 496 9.04 -29.07 -12.14
N ARG A 497 9.55 -28.46 -11.08
CA ARG A 497 9.59 -27.03 -10.88
C ARG A 497 10.35 -26.32 -12.01
N HIS A 498 11.56 -26.77 -12.33
CA HIS A 498 12.33 -26.18 -13.43
C HIS A 498 11.63 -26.32 -14.77
N GLU A 499 11.06 -27.49 -15.09
CA GLU A 499 10.29 -27.68 -16.33
C GLU A 499 9.13 -26.67 -16.46
N LEU A 500 8.44 -26.38 -15.36
CA LEU A 500 7.31 -25.43 -15.34
C LEU A 500 7.79 -23.99 -15.48
N ILE A 501 8.88 -23.61 -14.82
CA ILE A 501 9.48 -22.27 -14.93
C ILE A 501 10.02 -22.03 -16.34
N ASP A 502 10.71 -23.00 -16.93
CA ASP A 502 11.21 -22.90 -18.30
C ASP A 502 10.05 -22.69 -19.31
N GLY A 503 8.96 -23.44 -19.15
CA GLY A 503 7.76 -23.27 -19.97
C GLY A 503 7.09 -21.91 -19.80
N TRP A 504 7.08 -21.36 -18.56
CA TRP A 504 6.59 -20.01 -18.28
C TRP A 504 7.45 -18.95 -18.99
N HIS A 505 8.76 -19.02 -18.82
CA HIS A 505 9.68 -18.05 -19.45
C HIS A 505 9.62 -18.13 -20.99
N GLU A 506 9.42 -19.34 -21.56
CA GLU A 506 9.19 -19.48 -23.00
C GLU A 506 7.89 -18.78 -23.43
N ALA A 507 6.78 -18.95 -22.67
CA ALA A 507 5.52 -18.28 -22.96
C ALA A 507 5.63 -16.75 -22.86
N VAL A 508 6.29 -16.23 -21.83
CA VAL A 508 6.59 -14.80 -21.70
C VAL A 508 7.45 -14.30 -22.86
N GLY A 509 8.51 -15.04 -23.21
CA GLY A 509 9.40 -14.68 -24.33
C GLY A 509 8.68 -14.57 -25.68
N ARG A 510 7.64 -15.40 -25.88
CA ARG A 510 6.77 -15.33 -27.07
C ARG A 510 5.76 -14.18 -27.02
N THR A 511 5.43 -13.70 -25.83
CA THR A 511 4.47 -12.59 -25.62
C THR A 511 5.12 -11.23 -25.76
N ARG A 512 6.40 -11.09 -25.41
CA ARG A 512 7.15 -9.83 -25.47
C ARG A 512 7.27 -9.30 -26.90
N THR A 513 7.05 -7.98 -27.05
CA THR A 513 7.18 -7.27 -28.33
C THR A 513 8.63 -6.84 -28.58
N ARG A 514 9.39 -6.59 -27.51
CA ARG A 514 10.83 -6.28 -27.57
C ARG A 514 11.60 -7.54 -27.16
N ARG A 515 12.46 -8.04 -28.04
CA ARG A 515 13.42 -9.09 -27.69
C ARG A 515 14.56 -8.46 -26.88
N PRO A 516 15.11 -9.17 -25.87
CA PRO A 516 16.23 -8.66 -25.09
C PRO A 516 17.44 -8.33 -25.93
#